data_0ec6b4830b6dac246affd362a3b6108a
#
_entry.id   0ec6b4830b6dac246affd362a3b6108a
#
_cell.length_a   1.000
_cell.length_b   1.000
_cell.length_c   1.000
_cell.angle_alpha   90.00
_cell.angle_beta   90.00
_cell.angle_gamma   90.00
#
_symmetry.space_group_name_H-M   'P 1'
#
loop_
_entity.id
_entity.type
_entity.pdbx_description
1 polymer ?
#
loop_
_entity_poly.entity_id
_entity_poly.type
_entity_poly.pdbx_seq_one_letter_code
_entity_poly.pdbx_strand_id
1 'polypeptide(L)'
;MTTLYLQEEIFSFDHFDIWDEAGNVLYQVEREFFHFGKKLIVLDAGGRQLASIQHIPFSIPCSYELCLPGQTLALDRLFALFRKRYVIDALGWEVEGDFMSLSYFISQNGRTVASIEKAWPAFHDRYRLAVDDSADTLAALCVVLAIDCCDEHDS
;
A
#
# COMPACT_ATOMS: atom_id res chain seq x y z
N MET A 1 6.87 0.22 -16.93
CA MET A 1 6.50 -0.48 -15.66
C MET A 1 7.53 -0.17 -14.60
N THR A 2 7.09 0.19 -13.42
CA THR A 2 7.94 0.44 -12.26
C THR A 2 7.78 -0.71 -11.29
N THR A 3 8.89 -1.28 -10.82
CA THR A 3 8.89 -2.39 -9.89
C THR A 3 9.54 -1.98 -8.57
N LEU A 4 8.82 -2.19 -7.48
CA LEU A 4 9.27 -1.93 -6.12
C LEU A 4 9.29 -3.23 -5.33
N TYR A 5 10.23 -3.32 -4.39
CA TYR A 5 10.36 -4.45 -3.48
C TYR A 5 10.13 -3.99 -2.05
N LEU A 6 9.21 -4.67 -1.36
CA LEU A 6 8.84 -4.41 0.03
C LEU A 6 9.18 -5.62 0.89
N GLN A 7 9.52 -5.40 2.14
CA GLN A 7 9.78 -6.47 3.10
C GLN A 7 8.48 -7.16 3.53
N GLU A 8 8.50 -8.47 3.75
CA GLU A 8 7.32 -9.25 4.13
C GLU A 8 6.76 -8.85 5.50
N GLU A 9 7.61 -8.53 6.46
CA GLU A 9 7.21 -8.20 7.82
C GLU A 9 7.34 -6.69 8.11
N ILE A 10 6.72 -5.88 7.26
CA ILE A 10 6.85 -4.41 7.38
C ILE A 10 6.31 -3.86 8.71
N PHE A 11 5.36 -4.55 9.36
CA PHE A 11 4.77 -4.08 10.62
C PHE A 11 5.64 -4.33 11.85
N SER A 12 6.67 -5.14 11.73
CA SER A 12 7.60 -5.41 12.82
C SER A 12 8.61 -4.29 13.03
N PHE A 13 8.67 -3.31 12.13
CA PHE A 13 9.66 -2.25 12.15
C PHE A 13 9.02 -0.87 12.20
N ASP A 14 9.62 0.03 12.98
CA ASP A 14 9.22 1.44 13.02
C ASP A 14 9.70 2.23 11.79
N HIS A 15 10.68 1.68 11.10
CA HIS A 15 11.27 2.23 9.88
C HIS A 15 11.65 1.10 8.94
N PHE A 16 11.33 1.24 7.65
CA PHE A 16 11.74 0.26 6.64
C PHE A 16 11.95 0.94 5.28
N ASP A 17 12.76 0.26 4.46
CA ASP A 17 13.12 0.74 3.12
C ASP A 17 12.31 0.03 2.05
N ILE A 18 12.14 0.71 0.93
CA ILE A 18 11.53 0.18 -0.28
C ILE A 18 12.54 0.34 -1.41
N TRP A 19 12.84 -0.75 -2.09
CA TRP A 19 13.92 -0.83 -3.07
C TRP A 19 13.41 -0.93 -4.50
N ASP A 20 14.25 -0.48 -5.45
CA ASP A 20 14.07 -0.76 -6.87
C ASP A 20 14.68 -2.13 -7.24
N GLU A 21 14.63 -2.49 -8.53
CA GLU A 21 15.18 -3.74 -9.04
C GLU A 21 16.71 -3.82 -8.91
N ALA A 22 17.40 -2.69 -8.89
CA ALA A 22 18.85 -2.62 -8.73
C ALA A 22 19.31 -2.67 -7.27
N GLY A 23 18.36 -2.71 -6.33
CA GLY A 23 18.64 -2.71 -4.89
C GLY A 23 18.86 -1.33 -4.28
N ASN A 24 18.55 -0.26 -5.02
CA ASN A 24 18.61 1.10 -4.50
C ASN A 24 17.36 1.42 -3.68
N VAL A 25 17.54 2.13 -2.58
CA VAL A 25 16.41 2.62 -1.78
C VAL A 25 15.74 3.76 -2.53
N LEU A 26 14.46 3.58 -2.89
CA LEU A 26 13.63 4.61 -3.52
C LEU A 26 12.80 5.36 -2.50
N TYR A 27 12.26 4.65 -1.52
CA TYR A 27 11.41 5.22 -0.49
C TYR A 27 11.81 4.68 0.87
N GLN A 28 11.54 5.49 1.90
CA GLN A 28 11.62 5.08 3.29
C GLN A 28 10.25 5.27 3.91
N VAL A 29 9.85 4.36 4.79
CA VAL A 29 8.57 4.46 5.47
C VAL A 29 8.82 4.49 6.97
N GLU A 30 8.24 5.46 7.64
CA GLU A 30 8.28 5.60 9.09
C GLU A 30 6.89 5.40 9.67
N ARG A 31 6.80 4.72 10.80
CA ARG A 31 5.56 4.48 11.50
C ARG A 31 5.48 5.38 12.73
N GLU A 32 4.36 6.11 12.84
CA GLU A 32 4.03 6.88 14.02
C GLU A 32 2.82 6.26 14.71
N PHE A 33 2.86 6.22 16.04
CA PHE A 33 1.74 5.76 16.85
C PHE A 33 1.02 6.95 17.44
N PHE A 34 -0.30 6.97 17.27
CA PHE A 34 -1.19 7.93 17.90
C PHE A 34 -2.18 7.22 18.81
N HIS A 35 -2.83 7.98 19.69
CA HIS A 35 -3.88 7.46 20.57
C HIS A 35 -5.02 6.77 19.81
N PHE A 36 -5.25 7.14 18.55
CA PHE A 36 -6.38 6.70 17.75
C PHE A 36 -6.02 5.88 16.53
N GLY A 37 -4.79 5.39 16.43
CA GLY A 37 -4.42 4.54 15.32
C GLY A 37 -2.98 4.70 14.85
N LYS A 38 -2.71 4.15 13.69
CA LYS A 38 -1.39 4.17 13.04
C LYS A 38 -1.34 5.22 11.96
N LYS A 39 -0.19 5.86 11.84
CA LYS A 39 0.13 6.71 10.71
C LYS A 39 1.45 6.25 10.12
N LEU A 40 1.48 6.07 8.81
CA LEU A 40 2.71 5.82 8.07
C LEU A 40 3.08 7.09 7.30
N ILE A 41 4.37 7.38 7.28
CA ILE A 41 4.92 8.49 6.51
C ILE A 41 5.86 7.92 5.47
N VAL A 42 5.64 8.27 4.21
CA VAL A 42 6.49 7.84 3.09
C VAL A 42 7.44 8.98 2.76
N LEU A 43 8.74 8.67 2.81
CA LEU A 43 9.82 9.61 2.52
C LEU A 43 10.53 9.18 1.24
N ASP A 44 11.14 10.12 0.53
CA ASP A 44 12.09 9.79 -0.53
C ASP A 44 13.42 9.31 0.06
N ALA A 45 14.37 8.91 -0.80
CA ALA A 45 15.67 8.41 -0.36
C ALA A 45 16.48 9.48 0.41
N GLY A 46 16.20 10.75 0.20
CA GLY A 46 16.85 11.86 0.90
C GLY A 46 16.17 12.25 2.22
N GLY A 47 15.09 11.57 2.62
CA GLY A 47 14.37 11.84 3.85
C GLY A 47 13.29 12.90 3.74
N ARG A 48 12.95 13.36 2.54
CA ARG A 48 11.86 14.32 2.31
C ARG A 48 10.52 13.60 2.32
N GLN A 49 9.56 14.13 3.07
CA GLN A 49 8.22 13.54 3.13
C GLN A 49 7.49 13.71 1.79
N LEU A 50 6.96 12.61 1.27
CA LEU A 50 6.20 12.56 0.03
C LEU A 50 4.72 12.33 0.28
N ALA A 51 4.38 11.46 1.23
CA ALA A 51 3.01 11.06 1.46
C ALA A 51 2.79 10.62 2.90
N SER A 52 1.53 10.53 3.31
CA SER A 52 1.15 9.93 4.59
C SER A 52 -0.09 9.07 4.44
N ILE A 53 -0.19 8.06 5.30
CA ILE A 53 -1.29 7.10 5.33
C ILE A 53 -1.80 7.05 6.77
N GLN A 54 -3.07 7.40 6.99
CA GLN A 54 -3.64 7.50 8.31
C GLN A 54 -4.99 6.78 8.39
N HIS A 55 -5.15 5.95 9.41
CA HIS A 55 -6.43 5.33 9.71
C HIS A 55 -7.47 6.38 10.09
N ILE A 56 -8.67 6.28 9.52
CA ILE A 56 -9.81 7.13 9.89
C ILE A 56 -10.45 6.50 11.13
N PRO A 57 -10.40 7.15 12.30
CA PRO A 57 -10.94 6.58 13.53
C PRO A 57 -12.43 6.27 13.41
N PHE A 58 -12.83 5.17 14.05
CA PHE A 58 -14.23 4.74 14.12
C PHE A 58 -14.89 4.42 12.76
N SER A 59 -14.09 4.27 11.70
CA SER A 59 -14.62 3.87 10.39
C SER A 59 -15.01 2.39 10.40
N ILE A 60 -16.21 2.11 9.89
CA ILE A 60 -16.73 0.74 9.73
C ILE A 60 -17.37 0.65 8.35
N PRO A 61 -16.86 -0.13 7.42
CA PRO A 61 -15.59 -0.86 7.48
C PRO A 61 -14.37 0.05 7.52
N CYS A 62 -13.19 -0.54 7.71
CA CYS A 62 -11.93 0.18 7.85
C CYS A 62 -11.66 1.12 6.67
N SER A 63 -11.35 2.37 6.97
CA SER A 63 -10.98 3.39 5.97
C SER A 63 -9.66 4.06 6.32
N TYR A 64 -8.90 4.40 5.29
CA TYR A 64 -7.64 5.12 5.40
C TYR A 64 -7.63 6.37 4.54
N GLU A 65 -7.00 7.42 5.06
CA GLU A 65 -6.74 8.63 4.30
C GLU A 65 -5.31 8.60 3.78
N LEU A 66 -5.15 8.78 2.48
CA LEU A 66 -3.86 8.81 1.79
C LEU A 66 -3.61 10.24 1.33
N CYS A 67 -2.67 10.92 1.98
CA CYS A 67 -2.28 12.28 1.60
C CYS A 67 -1.07 12.21 0.68
N LEU A 68 -1.26 12.58 -0.58
CA LEU A 68 -0.22 12.63 -1.62
C LEU A 68 0.00 14.07 -2.09
N PRO A 69 1.11 14.35 -2.81
CA PRO A 69 1.30 15.68 -3.37
C PRO A 69 0.12 16.08 -4.26
N GLY A 70 -0.53 17.18 -3.89
CA GLY A 70 -1.64 17.74 -4.68
C GLY A 70 -2.97 17.01 -4.58
N GLN A 71 -3.08 15.93 -3.81
CA GLN A 71 -4.34 15.21 -3.66
C GLN A 71 -4.44 14.44 -2.36
N THR A 72 -5.66 14.26 -1.90
CA THR A 72 -6.00 13.41 -0.76
C THR A 72 -6.98 12.36 -1.22
N LEU A 73 -6.68 11.09 -0.96
CA LEU A 73 -7.47 9.96 -1.39
C LEU A 73 -8.03 9.22 -0.18
N ALA A 74 -9.20 8.63 -0.34
CA ALA A 74 -9.77 7.71 0.64
C ALA A 74 -9.70 6.29 0.10
N LEU A 75 -9.15 5.39 0.90
CA LEU A 75 -9.22 3.96 0.64
C LEU A 75 -10.26 3.37 1.56
N ASP A 76 -11.29 2.77 0.98
CA ASP A 76 -12.40 2.17 1.69
C ASP A 76 -12.43 0.68 1.47
N ARG A 77 -12.58 -0.05 2.57
CA ARG A 77 -12.82 -1.49 2.52
C ARG A 77 -14.32 -1.75 2.37
N LEU A 78 -14.68 -2.53 1.38
CA LEU A 78 -16.06 -2.93 1.15
C LEU A 78 -16.32 -4.31 1.77
N PHE A 79 -17.51 -4.46 2.38
CA PHE A 79 -18.00 -5.76 2.77
C PHE A 79 -18.53 -6.48 1.53
N ALA A 80 -17.85 -7.56 1.15
CA ALA A 80 -18.36 -8.51 0.19
C ALA A 80 -18.48 -9.86 0.91
N LEU A 81 -19.56 -10.57 0.68
CA LEU A 81 -19.75 -11.93 1.19
C LEU A 81 -18.56 -12.79 0.75
N PHE A 82 -17.73 -13.21 1.71
CA PHE A 82 -16.56 -14.08 1.50
C PHE A 82 -15.31 -13.45 0.85
N ARG A 83 -15.33 -12.13 0.53
CA ARG A 83 -14.16 -11.46 -0.06
C ARG A 83 -13.93 -10.10 0.60
N LYS A 84 -12.66 -9.79 0.84
CA LYS A 84 -12.26 -8.41 1.10
C LYS A 84 -12.09 -7.70 -0.23
N ARG A 85 -12.53 -6.46 -0.30
CA ARG A 85 -12.39 -5.63 -1.48
C ARG A 85 -12.13 -4.21 -1.02
N TYR A 86 -11.24 -3.53 -1.70
CA TYR A 86 -10.93 -2.13 -1.41
C TYR A 86 -11.20 -1.28 -2.63
N VAL A 87 -11.61 -0.04 -2.40
CA VAL A 87 -11.86 0.93 -3.47
C VAL A 87 -11.21 2.26 -3.14
N ILE A 88 -10.70 2.91 -4.17
CA ILE A 88 -10.24 4.29 -4.13
C ILE A 88 -11.06 5.05 -5.18
N ASP A 89 -12.21 5.57 -4.77
CA ASP A 89 -13.20 6.15 -5.68
C ASP A 89 -12.63 7.31 -6.50
N ALA A 90 -11.80 8.15 -5.89
CA ALA A 90 -11.22 9.31 -6.56
C ALA A 90 -10.34 8.93 -7.76
N LEU A 91 -9.76 7.72 -7.77
CA LEU A 91 -8.94 7.22 -8.88
C LEU A 91 -9.69 6.23 -9.76
N GLY A 92 -10.89 5.81 -9.35
CA GLY A 92 -11.59 4.71 -10.01
C GLY A 92 -10.86 3.37 -9.88
N TRP A 93 -10.12 3.20 -8.81
CA TRP A 93 -9.34 1.98 -8.54
C TRP A 93 -10.13 1.00 -7.68
N GLU A 94 -10.03 -0.26 -8.05
CA GLU A 94 -10.55 -1.39 -7.27
C GLU A 94 -9.41 -2.36 -6.98
N VAL A 95 -9.38 -2.91 -5.77
CA VAL A 95 -8.33 -3.84 -5.35
C VAL A 95 -8.97 -5.16 -4.98
N GLU A 96 -8.53 -6.22 -5.64
CA GLU A 96 -9.05 -7.57 -5.46
C GLU A 96 -7.90 -8.59 -5.46
N GLY A 97 -8.13 -9.72 -4.80
CA GLY A 97 -7.20 -10.83 -4.77
C GLY A 97 -7.18 -11.53 -3.43
N ASP A 98 -6.12 -12.29 -3.20
CA ASP A 98 -5.88 -12.97 -1.94
C ASP A 98 -4.97 -12.09 -1.05
N PHE A 99 -5.61 -11.36 -0.12
CA PHE A 99 -4.90 -10.46 0.77
C PHE A 99 -4.12 -11.19 1.86
N MET A 100 -4.51 -12.40 2.20
CA MET A 100 -3.80 -13.18 3.21
C MET A 100 -2.45 -13.69 2.71
N SER A 101 -2.36 -14.06 1.45
CA SER A 101 -1.10 -14.46 0.82
C SER A 101 -0.40 -13.30 0.14
N LEU A 102 -0.93 -12.07 0.24
CA LEU A 102 -0.42 -10.86 -0.42
C LEU A 102 -0.23 -11.05 -1.93
N SER A 103 -1.24 -11.64 -2.56
CA SER A 103 -1.31 -11.82 -4.01
C SER A 103 -2.59 -11.14 -4.51
N TYR A 104 -2.48 -9.87 -4.85
CA TYR A 104 -3.63 -9.08 -5.28
C TYR A 104 -3.23 -8.06 -6.35
N PHE A 105 -4.22 -7.44 -6.95
CA PHE A 105 -4.00 -6.46 -8.01
C PHE A 105 -4.95 -5.27 -7.89
N ILE A 106 -4.51 -4.15 -8.45
CA ILE A 106 -5.27 -2.92 -8.57
C ILE A 106 -5.72 -2.79 -10.01
N SER A 107 -7.02 -2.58 -10.22
CA SER A 107 -7.57 -2.37 -11.55
C SER A 107 -8.27 -1.02 -11.67
N GLN A 108 -8.27 -0.49 -12.88
CA GLN A 108 -9.01 0.71 -13.25
C GLN A 108 -9.78 0.41 -14.54
N ASN A 109 -11.10 0.53 -14.51
CA ASN A 109 -11.97 0.23 -15.65
C ASN A 109 -11.73 -1.18 -16.23
N GLY A 110 -11.53 -2.17 -15.36
CA GLY A 110 -11.29 -3.56 -15.77
C GLY A 110 -9.87 -3.86 -16.24
N ARG A 111 -8.97 -2.88 -16.26
CA ARG A 111 -7.58 -3.06 -16.64
C ARG A 111 -6.69 -3.06 -15.40
N THR A 112 -5.81 -4.05 -15.28
CA THR A 112 -4.82 -4.10 -14.19
C THR A 112 -3.80 -2.98 -14.36
N VAL A 113 -3.67 -2.13 -13.33
CA VAL A 113 -2.69 -1.04 -13.31
C VAL A 113 -1.56 -1.27 -12.31
N ALA A 114 -1.73 -2.18 -11.39
CA ALA A 114 -0.67 -2.60 -10.47
C ALA A 114 -0.96 -3.98 -9.92
N SER A 115 0.10 -4.69 -9.53
CA SER A 115 -0.04 -6.01 -8.89
C SER A 115 1.00 -6.16 -7.77
N ILE A 116 0.62 -6.89 -6.72
CA ILE A 116 1.54 -7.28 -5.67
C ILE A 116 1.56 -8.80 -5.54
N GLU A 117 2.76 -9.36 -5.42
CA GLU A 117 2.98 -10.80 -5.28
C GLU A 117 4.30 -11.06 -4.56
N LYS A 118 4.47 -12.26 -4.05
CA LYS A 118 5.76 -12.67 -3.47
C LYS A 118 6.86 -12.63 -4.54
N ALA A 119 8.03 -12.12 -4.15
CA ALA A 119 9.19 -12.02 -5.05
C ALA A 119 10.00 -13.33 -5.12
N TRP A 120 9.32 -14.43 -4.94
CA TRP A 120 9.91 -15.78 -5.03
C TRP A 120 10.26 -16.12 -6.49
N PRO A 121 11.36 -16.83 -6.80
CA PRO A 121 12.37 -17.35 -5.87
C PRO A 121 13.54 -16.38 -5.61
N ALA A 122 13.56 -15.21 -6.23
CA ALA A 122 14.68 -14.26 -6.11
C ALA A 122 14.88 -13.77 -4.67
N PHE A 123 13.79 -13.47 -3.97
CA PHE A 123 13.79 -13.00 -2.59
C PHE A 123 12.71 -13.73 -1.79
N HIS A 124 13.09 -14.39 -0.71
CA HIS A 124 12.18 -15.17 0.12
C HIS A 124 11.36 -14.33 1.09
N ASP A 125 11.86 -13.13 1.44
CA ASP A 125 11.31 -12.25 2.46
C ASP A 125 10.77 -10.94 1.90
N ARG A 126 10.53 -10.87 0.59
CA ARG A 126 10.09 -9.65 -0.09
C ARG A 126 8.85 -9.89 -0.94
N TYR A 127 8.11 -8.79 -1.12
CA TYR A 127 7.02 -8.69 -2.09
C TYR A 127 7.43 -7.78 -3.23
N ARG A 128 6.91 -8.06 -4.41
CA ARG A 128 7.11 -7.27 -5.61
C ARG A 128 5.82 -6.51 -5.91
N LEU A 129 5.92 -5.19 -5.95
CA LEU A 129 4.86 -4.31 -6.44
C LEU A 129 5.25 -3.84 -7.84
N ALA A 130 4.50 -4.27 -8.85
CA ALA A 130 4.69 -3.85 -10.23
C ALA A 130 3.58 -2.86 -10.59
N VAL A 131 3.96 -1.68 -11.06
CA VAL A 131 3.05 -0.59 -11.37
C VAL A 131 3.17 -0.24 -12.85
N ASP A 132 2.04 -0.22 -13.55
CA ASP A 132 1.98 0.20 -14.95
C ASP A 132 2.35 1.69 -15.10
N ASP A 133 2.97 2.04 -16.22
CA ASP A 133 3.40 3.42 -16.47
C ASP A 133 2.24 4.43 -16.51
N SER A 134 1.02 3.96 -16.77
CA SER A 134 -0.18 4.80 -16.73
C SER A 134 -0.67 5.14 -15.32
N ALA A 135 -0.14 4.49 -14.28
CA ALA A 135 -0.56 4.67 -12.90
C ALA A 135 0.51 5.42 -12.09
N ASP A 136 0.06 6.15 -11.07
CA ASP A 136 0.95 6.82 -10.13
C ASP A 136 1.57 5.79 -9.18
N THR A 137 2.88 5.62 -9.26
CA THR A 137 3.63 4.65 -8.44
C THR A 137 3.50 4.95 -6.95
N LEU A 138 3.61 6.21 -6.55
CA LEU A 138 3.48 6.60 -5.15
C LEU A 138 2.07 6.30 -4.62
N ALA A 139 1.04 6.57 -5.41
CA ALA A 139 -0.33 6.25 -5.04
C ALA A 139 -0.53 4.73 -4.88
N ALA A 140 -0.02 3.93 -5.81
CA ALA A 140 -0.09 2.47 -5.72
C ALA A 140 0.62 1.95 -4.47
N LEU A 141 1.80 2.48 -4.16
CA LEU A 141 2.54 2.12 -2.95
C LEU A 141 1.73 2.46 -1.69
N CYS A 142 1.13 3.64 -1.62
CA CYS A 142 0.31 4.04 -0.48
C CYS A 142 -0.91 3.14 -0.30
N VAL A 143 -1.54 2.71 -1.39
CA VAL A 143 -2.66 1.75 -1.35
C VAL A 143 -2.22 0.42 -0.74
N VAL A 144 -1.09 -0.12 -1.18
CA VAL A 144 -0.55 -1.38 -0.65
C VAL A 144 -0.25 -1.27 0.84
N LEU A 145 0.39 -0.18 1.27
CA LEU A 145 0.71 0.05 2.68
C LEU A 145 -0.56 0.18 3.53
N ALA A 146 -1.58 0.87 3.02
CA ALA A 146 -2.86 1.01 3.71
C ALA A 146 -3.59 -0.33 3.86
N ILE A 147 -3.58 -1.17 2.83
CA ILE A 147 -4.19 -2.50 2.88
C ILE A 147 -3.50 -3.38 3.93
N ASP A 148 -2.18 -3.34 3.99
CA ASP A 148 -1.43 -4.07 5.01
C ASP A 148 -1.82 -3.61 6.42
N CYS A 149 -2.01 -2.30 6.62
CA CYS A 149 -2.49 -1.76 7.89
C CYS A 149 -3.92 -2.23 8.22
N CYS A 150 -4.81 -2.30 7.24
CA CYS A 150 -6.17 -2.83 7.43
C CYS A 150 -6.15 -4.29 7.87
N ASP A 151 -5.33 -5.11 7.23
CA ASP A 151 -5.23 -6.54 7.54
C ASP A 151 -4.67 -6.78 8.94
N GLU A 152 -3.73 -5.95 9.40
CA GLU A 152 -3.23 -6.03 10.76
C GLU A 152 -4.29 -5.69 11.79
N HIS A 153 -5.20 -4.76 11.48
CA HIS A 153 -6.28 -4.37 12.39
C HIS A 153 -7.33 -5.47 12.57
N ASP A 154 -7.49 -6.33 11.59
CA ASP A 154 -8.48 -7.39 11.58
C ASP A 154 -8.00 -8.70 12.20
N SER A 155 -6.71 -8.79 12.51
CA SER A 155 -6.13 -10.01 13.07
C SER A 155 -6.19 -10.06 14.60
#